data_0f78562e7d6326ab96a02977fdac26c7
#
_entry.id   0f78562e7d6326ab96a02977fdac26c7
#
_cell.length_a   1.000
_cell.length_b   1.000
_cell.length_c   1.000
_cell.angle_alpha   90.00
_cell.angle_beta   90.00
_cell.angle_gamma   90.00
#
_symmetry.space_group_name_H-M   'P 1'
#
loop_
_entity.id
_entity.type
_entity.pdbx_description
1 polymer ?
#
loop_
_entity_poly.entity_id
_entity_poly.type
_entity_poly.pdbx_seq_one_letter_code
_entity_poly.pdbx_strand_id
1 'polypeptide(L)'
;MMHNFLNFLTYENIYLFANWGVIPFWMLLIFFPHYQLTNFFTQSIIIPLLLATGYMYLSYTIFLEGNIFDGFELYSGLDGLYSMFSNEALLLIFWLHFLALSLFTGAWIIRDSKKYYIPKIITIPSLILTYFSGP
;
A
#
# COMPACT_ATOMS: atom_id res chain seq x y z
N MET A 1 1.91 -10.29 27.43
CA MET A 1 1.09 -9.55 26.47
C MET A 1 1.91 -9.07 25.29
N MET A 2 3.03 -8.39 25.49
CA MET A 2 3.90 -7.90 24.41
C MET A 2 4.54 -9.01 23.57
N HIS A 3 4.93 -10.13 24.19
CA HIS A 3 5.49 -11.30 23.50
C HIS A 3 4.48 -11.98 22.55
N ASN A 4 3.20 -12.04 22.94
CA ASN A 4 2.13 -12.60 22.09
C ASN A 4 1.79 -11.68 20.91
N PHE A 5 1.92 -10.36 21.09
CA PHE A 5 1.70 -9.39 20.02
C PHE A 5 2.82 -9.45 18.98
N LEU A 6 4.07 -9.61 19.40
CA LEU A 6 5.20 -9.76 18.47
C LEU A 6 5.14 -11.08 17.69
N ASN A 7 4.67 -12.17 18.32
CA ASN A 7 4.46 -13.45 17.65
C ASN A 7 3.32 -13.39 16.63
N PHE A 8 2.40 -12.42 16.74
CA PHE A 8 1.32 -12.21 15.79
C PHE A 8 1.77 -11.40 14.55
N LEU A 9 2.82 -10.58 14.69
CA LEU A 9 3.39 -9.75 13.62
C LEU A 9 4.36 -10.55 12.73
N THR A 10 3.91 -11.69 12.21
CA THR A 10 4.64 -12.41 11.17
C THR A 10 4.48 -11.71 9.82
N TYR A 11 5.43 -11.90 8.90
CA TYR A 11 5.34 -11.33 7.53
C TYR A 11 4.05 -11.73 6.83
N GLU A 12 3.61 -12.97 6.99
CA GLU A 12 2.37 -13.48 6.43
C GLU A 12 1.15 -12.74 6.99
N ASN A 13 1.09 -12.54 8.30
CA ASN A 13 -0.01 -11.82 8.94
C ASN A 13 -0.05 -10.36 8.52
N ILE A 14 1.09 -9.68 8.43
CA ILE A 14 1.17 -8.30 7.95
C ILE A 14 0.67 -8.22 6.50
N TYR A 15 1.08 -9.15 5.64
CA TYR A 15 0.60 -9.23 4.27
C TYR A 15 -0.92 -9.41 4.21
N LEU A 16 -1.46 -10.36 4.96
CA LEU A 16 -2.91 -10.63 4.99
C LEU A 16 -3.70 -9.41 5.50
N PHE A 17 -3.26 -8.79 6.59
CA PHE A 17 -3.91 -7.59 7.12
C PHE A 17 -3.90 -6.43 6.12
N ALA A 18 -2.77 -6.16 5.49
CA ALA A 18 -2.67 -5.10 4.51
C ALA A 18 -3.54 -5.40 3.28
N ASN A 19 -3.43 -6.62 2.75
CA ASN A 19 -4.13 -7.01 1.53
C ASN A 19 -5.65 -7.03 1.69
N TRP A 20 -6.15 -7.62 2.77
CA TRP A 20 -7.58 -7.63 3.09
C TRP A 20 -8.08 -6.30 3.63
N GLY A 21 -7.24 -5.57 4.35
CA GLY A 21 -7.58 -4.28 4.94
C GLY A 21 -7.83 -3.17 3.93
N VAL A 22 -7.19 -3.20 2.77
CA VAL A 22 -7.42 -2.19 1.71
C VAL A 22 -8.66 -2.45 0.87
N ILE A 23 -9.17 -3.69 0.82
CA ILE A 23 -10.33 -4.05 0.00
C ILE A 23 -11.59 -3.24 0.36
N PRO A 24 -12.00 -3.09 1.64
CA PRO A 24 -13.15 -2.27 1.98
C PRO A 24 -13.04 -0.82 1.50
N PHE A 25 -11.83 -0.24 1.53
CA PHE A 25 -11.60 1.13 1.05
C PHE A 25 -11.72 1.24 -0.45
N TRP A 26 -11.22 0.25 -1.21
CA TRP A 26 -11.43 0.18 -2.64
C TRP A 26 -12.90 0.00 -3.01
N MET A 27 -13.64 -0.80 -2.25
CA MET A 27 -15.09 -0.95 -2.42
C MET A 27 -15.82 0.39 -2.22
N LEU A 28 -15.45 1.16 -1.20
CA LEU A 28 -16.00 2.49 -0.97
C LEU A 28 -15.67 3.45 -2.12
N LEU A 29 -14.43 3.46 -2.61
CA LEU A 29 -14.02 4.33 -3.71
C LEU A 29 -14.78 4.02 -5.02
N ILE A 30 -14.99 2.75 -5.33
CA ILE A 30 -15.60 2.31 -6.59
C ILE A 30 -17.12 2.47 -6.55
N PHE A 31 -17.77 1.98 -5.49
CA PHE A 31 -19.23 1.91 -5.42
C PHE A 31 -19.88 3.14 -4.78
N PHE A 32 -19.22 3.75 -3.79
CA PHE A 32 -19.76 4.85 -3.00
C PHE A 32 -18.88 6.11 -3.00
N PRO A 33 -18.46 6.62 -4.18
CA PRO A 33 -17.50 7.74 -4.23
C PRO A 33 -18.03 9.04 -3.61
N HIS A 34 -19.35 9.21 -3.54
CA HIS A 34 -19.99 10.43 -3.00
C HIS A 34 -20.43 10.33 -1.54
N TYR A 35 -20.21 9.18 -0.90
CA TYR A 35 -20.63 8.98 0.49
C TYR A 35 -19.74 9.77 1.46
N GLN A 36 -20.32 10.24 2.57
CA GLN A 36 -19.56 11.01 3.57
C GLN A 36 -18.37 10.24 4.14
N LEU A 37 -18.54 8.94 4.35
CA LEU A 37 -17.48 8.05 4.81
C LEU A 37 -16.33 7.98 3.82
N THR A 38 -16.63 7.88 2.52
CA THR A 38 -15.62 7.91 1.45
C THR A 38 -14.88 9.24 1.43
N ASN A 39 -15.61 10.35 1.56
CA ASN A 39 -14.99 11.67 1.65
C ASN A 39 -14.05 11.79 2.86
N PHE A 40 -14.47 11.29 4.02
CA PHE A 40 -13.63 11.27 5.22
C PHE A 40 -12.34 10.48 4.97
N PHE A 41 -12.42 9.27 4.42
CA PHE A 41 -11.25 8.44 4.18
C PHE A 41 -10.36 8.96 3.04
N THR A 42 -10.93 9.51 1.97
CA THR A 42 -10.14 10.08 0.86
C THR A 42 -9.45 11.39 1.22
N GLN A 43 -10.00 12.14 2.15
CA GLN A 43 -9.39 13.36 2.68
C GLN A 43 -8.46 13.08 3.87
N SER A 44 -8.62 11.93 4.51
CA SER A 44 -7.84 11.53 5.66
C SER A 44 -6.54 10.85 5.24
N ILE A 45 -5.47 11.21 5.90
CA ILE A 45 -4.16 10.57 5.76
C ILE A 45 -4.04 9.27 6.60
N ILE A 46 -5.09 8.87 7.32
CA ILE A 46 -5.06 7.79 8.31
C ILE A 46 -4.65 6.46 7.67
N ILE A 47 -5.22 6.10 6.53
CA ILE A 47 -4.96 4.79 5.89
C ILE A 47 -3.55 4.72 5.28
N PRO A 48 -3.11 5.72 4.48
CA PRO A 48 -1.71 5.78 4.08
C PRO A 48 -0.75 5.80 5.27
N LEU A 49 -1.11 6.45 6.37
CA LEU A 49 -0.30 6.48 7.59
C LEU A 49 -0.19 5.11 8.26
N LEU A 50 -1.28 4.35 8.33
CA LEU A 50 -1.28 2.97 8.86
C LEU A 50 -0.36 2.05 8.02
N LEU A 51 -0.46 2.13 6.70
CA LEU A 51 0.42 1.37 5.81
C LEU A 51 1.89 1.84 5.94
N ALA A 52 2.11 3.14 6.08
CA ALA A 52 3.43 3.70 6.31
C ALA A 52 4.04 3.24 7.65
N THR A 53 3.25 3.08 8.70
CA THR A 53 3.76 2.53 9.97
C THR A 53 4.21 1.08 9.83
N GLY A 54 3.45 0.27 9.09
CA GLY A 54 3.87 -1.11 8.75
C GLY A 54 5.16 -1.13 7.93
N TYR A 55 5.27 -0.26 6.94
CA TYR A 55 6.48 -0.07 6.16
C TYR A 55 7.68 0.34 7.03
N MET A 56 7.51 1.31 7.92
CA MET A 56 8.57 1.76 8.83
C MET A 56 9.01 0.67 9.80
N TYR A 57 8.06 -0.11 10.33
CA TYR A 57 8.36 -1.23 11.21
C TYR A 57 9.22 -2.28 10.51
N LEU A 58 8.84 -2.69 9.30
CA LEU A 58 9.60 -3.66 8.51
C LEU A 58 10.97 -3.13 8.09
N SER A 59 11.04 -1.86 7.70
CA SER A 59 12.32 -1.21 7.36
C SER A 59 13.25 -1.16 8.56
N TYR A 60 12.72 -0.89 9.75
CA TYR A 60 13.51 -0.89 10.99
C TYR A 60 14.04 -2.27 11.33
N THR A 61 13.22 -3.33 11.19
CA THR A 61 13.68 -4.71 11.44
C THR A 61 14.79 -5.13 10.49
N ILE A 62 14.65 -4.81 9.20
CA ILE A 62 15.67 -5.09 8.19
C ILE A 62 16.95 -4.29 8.46
N PHE A 63 16.82 -3.03 8.84
CA PHE A 63 17.97 -2.18 9.17
C PHE A 63 18.78 -2.73 10.36
N LEU A 64 18.12 -3.33 11.36
CA LEU A 64 18.79 -3.94 12.50
C LEU A 64 19.43 -5.29 12.15
N GLU A 65 18.87 -6.04 11.22
CA GLU A 65 19.31 -7.39 10.85
C GLU A 65 20.25 -7.42 9.64
N GLY A 66 20.27 -6.37 8.83
CA GLY A 66 21.01 -6.31 7.56
C GLY A 66 21.99 -5.13 7.44
N ASN A 67 22.74 -5.13 6.35
CA ASN A 67 23.60 -4.01 5.98
C ASN A 67 22.82 -2.92 5.22
N ILE A 68 23.05 -1.66 5.62
CA ILE A 68 22.45 -0.49 4.94
C ILE A 68 22.81 -0.45 3.43
N PHE A 69 23.94 -1.04 3.08
CA PHE A 69 24.45 -1.06 1.71
C PHE A 69 23.73 -2.07 0.80
N ASP A 70 22.97 -3.02 1.37
CA ASP A 70 22.23 -4.00 0.57
C ASP A 70 21.14 -3.32 -0.29
N GLY A 71 20.65 -2.16 0.13
CA GLY A 71 19.73 -1.33 -0.66
C GLY A 71 20.31 -0.84 -1.99
N PHE A 72 21.63 -0.74 -2.13
CA PHE A 72 22.27 -0.37 -3.38
C PHE A 72 22.32 -1.50 -4.41
N GLU A 73 22.10 -2.75 -4.00
CA GLU A 73 21.96 -3.87 -4.92
C GLU A 73 20.81 -3.72 -5.91
N LEU A 74 19.76 -2.98 -5.54
CA LEU A 74 18.65 -2.63 -6.44
C LEU A 74 19.12 -1.92 -7.73
N TYR A 75 20.23 -1.22 -7.65
CA TYR A 75 20.80 -0.45 -8.76
C TYR A 75 21.95 -1.17 -9.47
N SER A 76 22.34 -2.35 -8.98
CA SER A 76 23.45 -3.12 -9.54
C SER A 76 23.13 -3.92 -10.81
N GLY A 77 21.84 -3.95 -11.18
CA GLY A 77 21.32 -4.65 -12.35
C GLY A 77 20.16 -5.58 -12.03
N LEU A 78 19.69 -6.31 -13.03
CA LEU A 78 18.52 -7.17 -12.92
C LEU A 78 18.72 -8.31 -11.90
N ASP A 79 19.92 -8.84 -11.79
CA ASP A 79 20.26 -9.91 -10.85
C ASP A 79 20.19 -9.41 -9.39
N GLY A 80 20.66 -8.20 -9.13
CA GLY A 80 20.52 -7.55 -7.82
C GLY A 80 19.06 -7.32 -7.45
N LEU A 81 18.27 -6.84 -8.39
CA LEU A 81 16.84 -6.67 -8.21
C LEU A 81 16.13 -8.00 -7.88
N TYR A 82 16.44 -9.06 -8.62
CA TYR A 82 15.87 -10.39 -8.38
C TYR A 82 16.27 -10.94 -7.00
N SER A 83 17.55 -10.81 -6.63
CA SER A 83 18.05 -11.21 -5.31
C SER A 83 17.27 -10.53 -4.18
N MET A 84 17.06 -9.21 -4.28
CA MET A 84 16.34 -8.45 -3.26
C MET A 84 14.87 -8.83 -3.18
N PHE A 85 14.19 -9.03 -4.30
CA PHE A 85 12.78 -9.46 -4.31
C PHE A 85 12.59 -10.92 -3.88
N SER A 86 13.66 -11.71 -3.80
CA SER A 86 13.64 -13.05 -3.21
C SER A 86 13.64 -13.04 -1.68
N ASN A 87 13.93 -11.89 -1.07
CA ASN A 87 13.83 -11.72 0.39
C ASN A 87 12.40 -11.36 0.76
N GLU A 88 11.76 -12.19 1.61
CA GLU A 88 10.34 -12.04 1.99
C GLU A 88 10.05 -10.68 2.65
N ALA A 89 10.95 -10.20 3.51
CA ALA A 89 10.75 -8.93 4.20
C ALA A 89 10.83 -7.74 3.23
N LEU A 90 11.78 -7.74 2.32
CA LEU A 90 11.92 -6.70 1.29
C LEU A 90 10.75 -6.74 0.31
N LEU A 91 10.34 -7.93 -0.13
CA LEU A 91 9.17 -8.10 -0.96
C LEU A 91 7.92 -7.53 -0.30
N LEU A 92 7.73 -7.79 1.01
CA LEU A 92 6.60 -7.26 1.76
C LEU A 92 6.64 -5.74 1.90
N ILE A 93 7.83 -5.15 2.10
CA ILE A 93 8.00 -3.69 2.10
C ILE A 93 7.54 -3.08 0.78
N PHE A 94 7.99 -3.62 -0.35
CA PHE A 94 7.56 -3.16 -1.66
C PHE A 94 6.06 -3.32 -1.87
N TRP A 95 5.49 -4.43 -1.39
CA TRP A 95 4.05 -4.66 -1.49
C TRP A 95 3.23 -3.66 -0.67
N LEU A 96 3.62 -3.38 0.58
CA LEU A 96 2.97 -2.35 1.40
C LEU A 96 3.06 -0.97 0.77
N HIS A 97 4.22 -0.64 0.21
CA HIS A 97 4.43 0.62 -0.50
C HIS A 97 3.52 0.73 -1.73
N PHE A 98 3.44 -0.35 -2.51
CA PHE A 98 2.54 -0.46 -3.66
C PHE A 98 1.07 -0.24 -3.25
N LEU A 99 0.59 -0.93 -2.20
CA LEU A 99 -0.78 -0.78 -1.71
C LEU A 99 -1.06 0.65 -1.23
N ALA A 100 -0.13 1.26 -0.50
CA ALA A 100 -0.26 2.62 0.01
C ALA A 100 -0.35 3.65 -1.13
N LEU A 101 0.54 3.57 -2.12
CA LEU A 101 0.55 4.46 -3.27
C LEU A 101 -0.68 4.26 -4.15
N SER A 102 -1.07 3.03 -4.39
CA SER A 102 -2.27 2.72 -5.19
C SER A 102 -3.52 3.29 -4.54
N LEU A 103 -3.69 3.12 -3.23
CA LEU A 103 -4.83 3.66 -2.50
C LEU A 103 -4.82 5.20 -2.47
N PHE A 104 -3.67 5.81 -2.28
CA PHE A 104 -3.50 7.27 -2.35
C PHE A 104 -3.89 7.80 -3.74
N THR A 105 -3.42 7.15 -4.80
CA THR A 105 -3.75 7.51 -6.19
C THR A 105 -5.24 7.32 -6.46
N GLY A 106 -5.85 6.24 -5.98
CA GLY A 106 -7.30 6.01 -6.08
C GLY A 106 -8.12 7.11 -5.41
N ALA A 107 -7.71 7.51 -4.21
CA ALA A 107 -8.32 8.63 -3.49
C ALA A 107 -8.17 9.96 -4.27
N TRP A 108 -7.02 10.18 -4.88
CA TRP A 108 -6.77 11.35 -5.73
C TRP A 108 -7.65 11.34 -6.98
N ILE A 109 -7.76 10.21 -7.68
CA ILE A 109 -8.65 10.05 -8.84
C ILE A 109 -10.09 10.44 -8.48
N ILE A 110 -10.60 10.00 -7.32
CA ILE A 110 -11.95 10.36 -6.87
C ILE A 110 -12.09 11.85 -6.61
N ARG A 111 -11.11 12.48 -5.96
CA ARG A 111 -11.13 13.93 -5.71
C ARG A 111 -11.13 14.72 -7.01
N ASP A 112 -10.27 14.36 -7.94
CA ASP A 112 -10.17 15.02 -9.24
C ASP A 112 -11.42 14.78 -10.08
N SER A 113 -11.98 13.58 -10.09
CA SER A 113 -13.21 13.28 -10.82
C SER A 113 -14.38 14.14 -10.35
N LYS A 114 -14.47 14.42 -9.04
CA LYS A 114 -15.47 15.33 -8.48
C LYS A 114 -15.21 16.79 -8.89
N LYS A 115 -13.96 17.22 -8.78
CA LYS A 115 -13.56 18.60 -9.09
C LYS A 115 -13.78 18.98 -10.54
N TYR A 116 -13.50 18.07 -11.45
CA TYR A 116 -13.58 18.30 -12.90
C TYR A 116 -14.81 17.66 -13.57
N TYR A 117 -15.76 17.17 -12.77
CA TYR A 117 -17.00 16.54 -13.25
C TYR A 117 -16.76 15.38 -14.25
N ILE A 118 -15.70 14.59 -14.00
CA ILE A 118 -15.36 13.44 -14.84
C ILE A 118 -16.42 12.35 -14.67
N PRO A 119 -16.98 11.80 -15.77
CA PRO A 119 -18.01 10.80 -15.68
C PRO A 119 -17.49 9.48 -15.09
N LYS A 120 -18.37 8.76 -14.39
CA LYS A 120 -18.05 7.47 -13.74
C LYS A 120 -17.52 6.42 -14.71
N ILE A 121 -17.93 6.48 -15.97
CA ILE A 121 -17.50 5.55 -17.03
C ILE A 121 -15.98 5.62 -17.26
N ILE A 122 -15.35 6.73 -16.97
CA ILE A 122 -13.89 6.90 -17.04
C ILE A 122 -13.26 6.65 -15.68
N THR A 123 -13.88 7.14 -14.61
CA THR A 123 -13.35 7.06 -13.25
C THR A 123 -13.25 5.61 -12.74
N ILE A 124 -14.30 4.79 -12.97
CA ILE A 124 -14.33 3.39 -12.48
C ILE A 124 -13.23 2.53 -13.12
N PRO A 125 -13.08 2.49 -14.47
CA PRO A 125 -11.97 1.76 -15.06
C PRO A 125 -10.60 2.23 -14.60
N SER A 126 -10.41 3.54 -14.39
CA SER A 126 -9.15 4.10 -13.87
C SER A 126 -8.84 3.57 -12.47
N LEU A 127 -9.84 3.49 -11.59
CA LEU A 127 -9.70 2.92 -10.25
C LEU A 127 -9.36 1.43 -10.29
N ILE A 128 -10.04 0.66 -11.14
CA ILE A 128 -9.78 -0.77 -11.30
C ILE A 128 -8.36 -1.01 -11.80
N LEU A 129 -7.92 -0.26 -12.81
CA LEU A 129 -6.55 -0.34 -13.32
C LEU A 129 -5.53 0.05 -12.26
N THR A 130 -5.79 1.10 -11.48
CA THR A 130 -4.91 1.52 -10.38
C THR A 130 -4.79 0.42 -9.30
N TYR A 131 -5.88 -0.27 -9.00
CA TYR A 131 -5.86 -1.38 -8.04
C TYR A 131 -5.00 -2.56 -8.52
N PHE A 132 -5.14 -2.96 -9.79
CA PHE A 132 -4.47 -4.15 -10.33
C PHE A 132 -3.06 -3.88 -10.87
N SER A 133 -2.87 -2.76 -11.55
CA SER A 133 -1.60 -2.43 -12.24
C SER A 133 -0.70 -1.49 -11.45
N GLY A 134 -1.26 -0.79 -10.46
CA GLY A 134 -0.58 0.19 -9.66
C GLY A 134 -0.89 1.64 -10.04
N PRO A 135 -0.31 2.57 -9.29
CA PRO A 135 -0.53 3.99 -9.46
C PRO A 135 -0.07 4.57 -10.78
#